data_4adbf3dbcf8e368b790eeab9625b68f0
#
_entry.id   4adbf3dbcf8e368b790eeab9625b68f0
#
_cell.length_a   1.000
_cell.length_b   1.000
_cell.length_c   1.000
_cell.angle_alpha   90.00
_cell.angle_beta   90.00
_cell.angle_gamma   90.00
#
_symmetry.space_group_name_H-M   'P 1'
#
loop_
_entity.id
_entity.type
_entity.pdbx_description
1 polymer ?
#
loop_
_entity_poly.entity_id
_entity_poly.type
_entity_poly.pdbx_seq_one_letter_code
_entity_poly.pdbx_strand_id
1 'polypeptide(L)'
;MQYPCFHFRAIEILGGELGSKKPVHPNDHVNMSQSSNDTFPTAMHIAVAREVNARLLPALKQLHDSLQKKSNEFKDIIKIGRTHTQDAVPLTLGQEFSGYVQQVENGIERVKATLPRLYQLAAGGTAVGTGLNTRKGFAEKVAKTVSDLTGLPFTTAPNKFEALAAHDALVEVHGALNVLAASFMKIANDIRFLGSGPRCGLGELSLPENEPGSSIMPGKVNPTQCEAITMVAAQVMGNQVAVTVGGSNGHFELNVFKPLMVKNVLQSTRLLADAAVSFSVNCVDGIVANKDNIAKIMRESLMLVTALNPHIGYDNAAKIAKTAHKNGTTLKEEAIKLGILTEEQFAQWVKPENMLGPK
;
A
#
# COMPACT_ATOMS: atom_id res chain seq x y z
N MET A 1 -7.62 -33.74 -0.89
CA MET A 1 -6.73 -33.71 -2.07
C MET A 1 -5.21 -33.62 -1.73
N GLN A 2 -4.78 -33.27 -0.51
CA GLN A 2 -3.35 -33.14 -0.14
C GLN A 2 -2.64 -34.45 0.17
N TYR A 3 -3.32 -35.43 0.74
CA TYR A 3 -2.73 -36.68 1.16
C TYR A 3 -2.32 -37.66 0.05
N PRO A 4 -2.95 -37.69 -1.13
CA PRO A 4 -2.54 -38.52 -2.24
C PRO A 4 -1.10 -38.28 -2.68
N CYS A 5 -0.64 -37.03 -2.69
CA CYS A 5 0.68 -36.70 -3.19
C CYS A 5 1.81 -37.27 -2.32
N PHE A 6 1.70 -37.21 -0.99
CA PHE A 6 2.73 -37.70 -0.10
C PHE A 6 2.84 -39.21 -0.09
N HIS A 7 1.73 -39.96 -0.02
CA HIS A 7 1.77 -41.41 -0.03
C HIS A 7 2.17 -41.96 -1.41
N PHE A 8 1.75 -41.34 -2.52
CA PHE A 8 2.21 -41.69 -3.85
C PHE A 8 3.71 -41.54 -3.99
N ARG A 9 4.28 -40.43 -3.53
CA ARG A 9 5.73 -40.22 -3.56
C ARG A 9 6.47 -41.19 -2.65
N ALA A 10 5.93 -41.52 -1.48
CA ALA A 10 6.50 -42.50 -0.59
C ALA A 10 6.49 -43.92 -1.21
N ILE A 11 5.38 -44.33 -1.85
CA ILE A 11 5.27 -45.59 -2.57
C ILE A 11 6.31 -45.66 -3.71
N GLU A 12 6.43 -44.59 -4.49
CA GLU A 12 7.38 -44.47 -5.59
C GLU A 12 8.83 -44.62 -5.10
N ILE A 13 9.22 -43.93 -4.02
CA ILE A 13 10.54 -44.01 -3.41
C ILE A 13 10.87 -45.45 -2.91
N LEU A 14 9.84 -46.14 -2.40
CA LEU A 14 9.97 -47.51 -1.88
C LEU A 14 9.78 -48.56 -2.97
N GLY A 15 9.70 -48.17 -4.24
CA GLY A 15 9.61 -49.11 -5.38
C GLY A 15 8.26 -49.85 -5.48
N GLY A 16 7.19 -49.31 -4.86
CA GLY A 16 5.85 -49.87 -4.93
C GLY A 16 5.05 -49.39 -6.15
N GLU A 17 3.93 -50.04 -6.42
CA GLU A 17 3.00 -49.65 -7.49
C GLU A 17 2.12 -48.48 -7.08
N LEU A 18 2.14 -47.40 -7.85
CA LEU A 18 1.33 -46.19 -7.59
C LEU A 18 -0.18 -46.56 -7.60
N GLY A 19 -0.90 -46.10 -6.56
CA GLY A 19 -2.31 -46.37 -6.37
C GLY A 19 -2.61 -47.67 -5.58
N SER A 20 -1.62 -48.52 -5.36
CA SER A 20 -1.78 -49.76 -4.61
C SER A 20 -2.07 -49.59 -3.12
N LYS A 21 -1.78 -48.39 -2.55
CA LYS A 21 -1.77 -48.11 -1.10
C LYS A 21 -0.75 -48.97 -0.31
N LYS A 22 0.20 -49.59 -0.99
CA LYS A 22 1.29 -50.43 -0.42
C LYS A 22 2.64 -49.97 -0.99
N PRO A 23 3.71 -49.94 -0.19
CA PRO A 23 3.78 -50.26 1.25
C PRO A 23 3.30 -49.15 2.18
N VAL A 24 2.87 -47.99 1.65
CA VAL A 24 2.38 -46.82 2.43
C VAL A 24 0.90 -46.57 2.17
N HIS A 25 0.09 -46.65 3.24
CA HIS A 25 -1.35 -46.37 3.16
C HIS A 25 -1.62 -44.88 3.48
N PRO A 26 -2.45 -44.17 2.69
CA PRO A 26 -2.68 -42.75 2.86
C PRO A 26 -3.29 -42.38 4.22
N ASN A 27 -4.18 -43.16 4.77
CA ASN A 27 -4.88 -42.85 6.02
C ASN A 27 -4.26 -43.53 7.25
N ASP A 28 -3.68 -44.72 7.09
CA ASP A 28 -3.12 -45.45 8.24
C ASP A 28 -1.70 -45.04 8.59
N HIS A 29 -0.94 -44.53 7.61
CA HIS A 29 0.46 -44.19 7.78
C HIS A 29 0.76 -42.70 7.59
N VAL A 30 0.03 -41.98 6.71
CA VAL A 30 0.29 -40.58 6.40
C VAL A 30 -0.69 -39.65 7.11
N ASN A 31 -1.99 -39.86 6.93
CA ASN A 31 -3.03 -39.03 7.52
C ASN A 31 -3.53 -39.60 8.85
N MET A 32 -2.68 -39.57 9.85
CA MET A 32 -3.01 -40.09 11.19
C MET A 32 -3.78 -39.05 12.01
N SER A 33 -5.12 -39.12 11.94
CA SER A 33 -6.10 -38.26 12.64
C SER A 33 -6.32 -36.85 12.07
N GLN A 34 -5.51 -36.37 11.15
CA GLN A 34 -5.67 -35.06 10.53
C GLN A 34 -6.87 -35.07 9.57
N SER A 35 -7.47 -33.88 9.38
CA SER A 35 -8.48 -33.63 8.36
C SER A 35 -8.01 -32.55 7.39
N SER A 36 -8.56 -32.51 6.17
CA SER A 36 -8.39 -31.33 5.31
C SER A 36 -9.06 -30.09 5.94
N ASN A 37 -9.98 -30.29 6.87
CA ASN A 37 -10.72 -29.21 7.54
C ASN A 37 -9.80 -28.39 8.46
N ASP A 38 -8.82 -29.00 9.12
CA ASP A 38 -7.85 -28.30 9.96
C ASP A 38 -6.49 -28.07 9.27
N THR A 39 -6.04 -28.94 8.37
CA THR A 39 -4.74 -28.79 7.70
C THR A 39 -4.78 -27.75 6.59
N PHE A 40 -5.86 -27.59 5.85
CA PHE A 40 -5.95 -26.59 4.79
C PHE A 40 -5.90 -25.15 5.36
N PRO A 41 -6.72 -24.75 6.36
CA PRO A 41 -6.61 -23.42 6.96
C PRO A 41 -5.24 -23.21 7.65
N THR A 42 -4.66 -24.23 8.24
CA THR A 42 -3.29 -24.16 8.77
C THR A 42 -2.29 -23.80 7.67
N ALA A 43 -2.35 -24.46 6.51
CA ALA A 43 -1.49 -24.14 5.38
C ALA A 43 -1.76 -22.73 4.83
N MET A 44 -3.01 -22.27 4.80
CA MET A 44 -3.36 -20.88 4.42
C MET A 44 -2.67 -19.87 5.32
N HIS A 45 -2.78 -20.03 6.62
CA HIS A 45 -2.19 -19.12 7.62
C HIS A 45 -0.66 -19.10 7.49
N ILE A 46 -0.01 -20.26 7.39
CA ILE A 46 1.45 -20.35 7.22
C ILE A 46 1.89 -19.67 5.92
N ALA A 47 1.21 -19.94 4.81
CA ALA A 47 1.58 -19.38 3.51
C ALA A 47 1.47 -17.85 3.50
N VAL A 48 0.35 -17.32 4.00
CA VAL A 48 0.13 -15.86 4.06
C VAL A 48 1.10 -15.19 5.02
N ALA A 49 1.31 -15.75 6.22
CA ALA A 49 2.25 -15.20 7.19
C ALA A 49 3.68 -15.14 6.63
N ARG A 50 4.12 -16.19 5.93
CA ARG A 50 5.44 -16.20 5.28
C ARG A 50 5.57 -15.15 4.19
N GLU A 51 4.60 -15.04 3.29
CA GLU A 51 4.62 -14.03 2.21
C GLU A 51 4.59 -12.59 2.78
N VAL A 52 3.79 -12.35 3.82
CA VAL A 52 3.74 -11.02 4.46
C VAL A 52 5.09 -10.67 5.09
N ASN A 53 5.67 -11.57 5.89
CA ASN A 53 6.91 -11.29 6.61
C ASN A 53 8.14 -11.26 5.69
N ALA A 54 8.25 -12.22 4.75
CA ALA A 54 9.44 -12.38 3.93
C ALA A 54 9.45 -11.49 2.68
N ARG A 55 8.29 -11.06 2.19
CA ARG A 55 8.19 -10.33 0.93
C ARG A 55 7.54 -8.96 1.07
N LEU A 56 6.34 -8.88 1.65
CA LEU A 56 5.59 -7.62 1.67
C LEU A 56 6.22 -6.58 2.61
N LEU A 57 6.46 -6.93 3.87
CA LEU A 57 7.01 -5.98 4.84
C LEU A 57 8.37 -5.41 4.43
N PRO A 58 9.34 -6.20 3.92
CA PRO A 58 10.58 -5.65 3.37
C PRO A 58 10.36 -4.72 2.17
N ALA A 59 9.44 -5.06 1.25
CA ALA A 59 9.12 -4.23 0.09
C ALA A 59 8.50 -2.89 0.49
N LEU A 60 7.58 -2.90 1.46
CA LEU A 60 6.99 -1.68 2.02
C LEU A 60 8.03 -0.80 2.72
N LYS A 61 8.96 -1.42 3.45
CA LYS A 61 10.07 -0.69 4.09
C LYS A 61 10.95 -0.02 3.04
N GLN A 62 11.25 -0.69 1.93
CA GLN A 62 12.00 -0.11 0.83
C GLN A 62 11.28 1.10 0.23
N LEU A 63 9.98 1.00 -0.04
CA LEU A 63 9.19 2.13 -0.55
C LEU A 63 9.14 3.29 0.43
N HIS A 64 8.92 2.99 1.72
CA HIS A 64 8.98 3.98 2.79
C HIS A 64 10.30 4.75 2.77
N ASP A 65 11.44 4.04 2.71
CA ASP A 65 12.76 4.65 2.75
C ASP A 65 13.07 5.49 1.51
N SER A 66 12.65 5.03 0.32
CA SER A 66 12.76 5.80 -0.92
C SER A 66 11.96 7.11 -0.86
N LEU A 67 10.71 7.06 -0.38
CA LEU A 67 9.88 8.26 -0.18
C LEU A 67 10.47 9.20 0.89
N GLN A 68 10.97 8.65 2.00
CA GLN A 68 11.60 9.43 3.06
C GLN A 68 12.86 10.15 2.56
N LYS A 69 13.66 9.47 1.74
CA LYS A 69 14.82 10.08 1.09
C LYS A 69 14.42 11.28 0.23
N LYS A 70 13.34 11.14 -0.57
CA LYS A 70 12.81 12.23 -1.40
C LYS A 70 12.20 13.35 -0.57
N SER A 71 11.48 13.04 0.50
CA SER A 71 10.99 14.06 1.44
C SER A 71 12.13 14.92 1.98
N ASN A 72 13.24 14.29 2.39
CA ASN A 72 14.41 15.00 2.89
C ASN A 72 15.14 15.81 1.80
N GLU A 73 15.26 15.25 0.59
CA GLU A 73 15.88 15.91 -0.57
C GLU A 73 15.10 17.18 -0.97
N PHE A 74 13.78 17.15 -0.86
CA PHE A 74 12.89 18.22 -1.30
C PHE A 74 12.44 19.17 -0.18
N LYS A 75 13.00 19.07 1.02
CA LYS A 75 12.56 19.78 2.22
C LYS A 75 12.54 21.30 2.08
N ASP A 76 13.46 21.86 1.26
CA ASP A 76 13.62 23.30 1.09
C ASP A 76 13.02 23.83 -0.23
N ILE A 77 12.32 22.99 -0.99
CA ILE A 77 11.69 23.36 -2.26
C ILE A 77 10.27 23.83 -1.98
N ILE A 78 10.06 25.15 -1.93
CA ILE A 78 8.76 25.76 -1.70
C ILE A 78 7.94 25.70 -3.00
N LYS A 79 6.70 25.21 -2.92
CA LYS A 79 5.78 25.07 -4.02
C LYS A 79 4.36 25.50 -3.63
N ILE A 80 3.49 25.67 -4.62
CA ILE A 80 2.06 25.84 -4.38
C ILE A 80 1.46 24.52 -3.92
N GLY A 81 0.74 24.55 -2.79
CA GLY A 81 -0.20 23.51 -2.41
C GLY A 81 -1.45 23.55 -3.27
N ARG A 82 -2.13 22.41 -3.37
CA ARG A 82 -3.42 22.31 -4.10
C ARG A 82 -4.45 21.55 -3.28
N THR A 83 -5.65 22.12 -3.20
CA THR A 83 -6.84 21.45 -2.67
C THR A 83 -7.93 21.53 -3.74
N HIS A 84 -8.73 20.48 -3.92
CA HIS A 84 -9.70 20.39 -5.03
C HIS A 84 -9.06 20.58 -6.42
N THR A 85 -7.77 20.29 -6.56
CA THR A 85 -6.94 20.60 -7.74
C THR A 85 -6.80 22.10 -8.04
N GLN A 86 -7.25 22.98 -7.14
CA GLN A 86 -7.11 24.44 -7.22
C GLN A 86 -5.91 24.90 -6.40
N ASP A 87 -5.34 26.04 -6.79
CA ASP A 87 -4.23 26.66 -6.08
C ASP A 87 -4.59 26.94 -4.62
N ALA A 88 -3.66 26.60 -3.74
CA ALA A 88 -3.76 26.87 -2.31
C ALA A 88 -2.49 27.57 -1.79
N VAL A 89 -2.38 27.70 -0.47
CA VAL A 89 -1.20 28.29 0.17
C VAL A 89 0.05 27.43 -0.02
N PRO A 90 1.26 28.03 0.07
CA PRO A 90 2.52 27.29 -0.08
C PRO A 90 2.72 26.21 0.96
N LEU A 91 3.45 25.18 0.54
CA LEU A 91 4.13 24.19 1.39
C LEU A 91 5.47 23.85 0.74
N THR A 92 6.29 23.02 1.37
CA THR A 92 7.45 22.47 0.66
C THR A 92 7.10 21.15 -0.03
N LEU A 93 7.76 20.83 -1.12
CA LEU A 93 7.65 19.54 -1.79
C LEU A 93 8.02 18.40 -0.82
N GLY A 94 8.99 18.63 0.08
CA GLY A 94 9.33 17.69 1.14
C GLY A 94 8.19 17.44 2.11
N GLN A 95 7.41 18.47 2.49
CA GLN A 95 6.19 18.32 3.30
C GLN A 95 5.12 17.50 2.58
N GLU A 96 4.94 17.70 1.28
CA GLU A 96 4.02 16.91 0.46
C GLU A 96 4.43 15.43 0.44
N PHE A 97 5.71 15.12 0.18
CA PHE A 97 6.24 13.76 0.22
C PHE A 97 6.18 13.14 1.62
N SER A 98 6.33 13.91 2.69
CA SER A 98 6.20 13.39 4.06
C SER A 98 4.82 12.80 4.35
N GLY A 99 3.78 13.33 3.72
CA GLY A 99 2.44 12.74 3.77
C GLY A 99 2.38 11.34 3.17
N TYR A 100 3.11 11.10 2.06
CA TYR A 100 3.22 9.78 1.43
C TYR A 100 4.00 8.80 2.30
N VAL A 101 5.09 9.27 2.92
CA VAL A 101 5.87 8.49 3.91
C VAL A 101 4.96 8.00 5.02
N GLN A 102 4.18 8.89 5.63
CA GLN A 102 3.30 8.56 6.74
C GLN A 102 2.19 7.59 6.34
N GLN A 103 1.67 7.68 5.11
CA GLN A 103 0.69 6.72 4.61
C GLN A 103 1.27 5.29 4.53
N VAL A 104 2.51 5.15 4.03
CA VAL A 104 3.18 3.85 3.94
C VAL A 104 3.53 3.31 5.32
N GLU A 105 4.04 4.14 6.23
CA GLU A 105 4.35 3.76 7.61
C GLU A 105 3.11 3.23 8.33
N ASN A 106 2.01 3.99 8.30
CA ASN A 106 0.73 3.56 8.85
C ASN A 106 0.23 2.26 8.19
N GLY A 107 0.49 2.07 6.91
CA GLY A 107 0.18 0.85 6.18
C GLY A 107 0.95 -0.36 6.72
N ILE A 108 2.25 -0.21 6.96
CA ILE A 108 3.12 -1.23 7.57
C ILE A 108 2.58 -1.63 8.95
N GLU A 109 2.25 -0.66 9.79
CA GLU A 109 1.75 -0.93 11.13
C GLU A 109 0.37 -1.63 11.11
N ARG A 110 -0.53 -1.25 10.18
CA ARG A 110 -1.80 -1.98 9.99
C ARG A 110 -1.59 -3.43 9.60
N VAL A 111 -0.69 -3.70 8.65
CA VAL A 111 -0.37 -5.08 8.25
C VAL A 111 0.21 -5.87 9.43
N LYS A 112 1.17 -5.31 10.17
CA LYS A 112 1.74 -5.96 11.35
C LYS A 112 0.69 -6.27 12.42
N ALA A 113 -0.29 -5.39 12.63
CA ALA A 113 -1.35 -5.58 13.63
C ALA A 113 -2.27 -6.77 13.34
N THR A 114 -2.31 -7.26 12.12
CA THR A 114 -3.10 -8.46 11.74
C THR A 114 -2.37 -9.77 12.03
N LEU A 115 -1.04 -9.75 12.13
CA LEU A 115 -0.21 -10.96 12.25
C LEU A 115 -0.49 -11.83 13.47
N PRO A 116 -0.78 -11.28 14.68
CA PRO A 116 -1.03 -12.10 15.86
C PRO A 116 -2.18 -13.12 15.67
N ARG A 117 -3.25 -12.74 14.96
CA ARG A 117 -4.36 -13.65 14.67
C ARG A 117 -4.03 -14.61 13.52
N LEU A 118 -3.23 -14.16 12.56
CA LEU A 118 -2.76 -14.99 11.46
C LEU A 118 -1.81 -16.11 11.93
N TYR A 119 -1.08 -15.91 13.04
CA TYR A 119 -0.19 -16.93 13.60
C TYR A 119 -0.92 -18.05 14.35
N GLN A 120 -2.23 -17.96 14.56
CA GLN A 120 -3.03 -18.96 15.24
C GLN A 120 -3.45 -20.08 14.29
N LEU A 121 -3.03 -21.32 14.57
CA LEU A 121 -3.20 -22.45 13.67
C LEU A 121 -4.38 -23.36 14.06
N ALA A 122 -5.16 -23.78 13.06
CA ALA A 122 -6.28 -24.70 13.22
C ALA A 122 -5.85 -26.14 13.45
N ALA A 123 -4.61 -26.51 13.10
CA ALA A 123 -4.12 -27.88 13.20
C ALA A 123 -4.37 -28.49 14.59
N GLY A 124 -4.81 -29.74 14.62
CA GLY A 124 -5.23 -30.45 15.81
C GLY A 124 -6.73 -30.38 16.11
N GLY A 125 -7.50 -29.57 15.36
CA GLY A 125 -8.96 -29.58 15.46
C GLY A 125 -9.62 -30.80 14.79
N THR A 126 -8.90 -31.43 13.88
CA THR A 126 -9.35 -32.59 13.07
C THR A 126 -10.59 -32.26 12.23
N ALA A 127 -11.66 -33.06 12.31
CA ALA A 127 -12.81 -32.94 11.44
C ALA A 127 -13.68 -31.72 11.71
N VAL A 128 -13.95 -31.43 13.00
CA VAL A 128 -14.95 -30.43 13.42
C VAL A 128 -14.46 -29.49 14.54
N GLY A 129 -13.24 -29.68 15.04
CA GLY A 129 -12.67 -28.85 16.12
C GLY A 129 -12.44 -29.58 17.45
N THR A 130 -12.94 -30.82 17.60
CA THR A 130 -12.84 -31.58 18.85
C THR A 130 -11.47 -32.21 19.08
N GLY A 131 -10.64 -32.35 18.03
CA GLY A 131 -9.37 -33.04 18.10
C GLY A 131 -9.48 -34.57 18.22
N LEU A 132 -10.58 -35.14 17.75
CA LEU A 132 -10.86 -36.58 17.82
C LEU A 132 -9.69 -37.38 17.24
N ASN A 133 -9.28 -38.44 17.97
CA ASN A 133 -8.20 -39.37 17.63
C ASN A 133 -6.78 -38.76 17.63
N THR A 134 -6.58 -37.50 18.03
CA THR A 134 -5.24 -36.95 18.25
C THR A 134 -4.70 -37.32 19.64
N ARG A 135 -3.38 -37.26 19.78
CA ARG A 135 -2.73 -37.37 21.10
C ARG A 135 -2.78 -36.02 21.82
N LYS A 136 -2.86 -36.03 23.16
CA LYS A 136 -2.74 -34.79 23.96
C LYS A 136 -1.45 -34.08 23.62
N GLY A 137 -1.53 -32.75 23.42
CA GLY A 137 -0.40 -31.92 23.04
C GLY A 137 -0.04 -31.93 21.55
N PHE A 138 -0.83 -32.59 20.70
CA PHE A 138 -0.59 -32.66 19.26
C PHE A 138 -0.64 -31.26 18.62
N ALA A 139 -1.70 -30.48 18.90
CA ALA A 139 -1.91 -29.17 18.34
C ALA A 139 -0.76 -28.19 18.70
N GLU A 140 -0.35 -28.18 19.95
CA GLU A 140 0.74 -27.36 20.48
C GLU A 140 2.07 -27.76 19.84
N LYS A 141 2.31 -29.06 19.70
CA LYS A 141 3.54 -29.57 19.08
C LYS A 141 3.63 -29.23 17.60
N VAL A 142 2.52 -29.30 16.86
CA VAL A 142 2.46 -28.87 15.45
C VAL A 142 2.79 -27.38 15.35
N ALA A 143 2.13 -26.53 16.14
CA ALA A 143 2.38 -25.09 16.10
C ALA A 143 3.82 -24.74 16.46
N LYS A 144 4.38 -25.38 17.49
CA LYS A 144 5.79 -25.20 17.85
C LYS A 144 6.73 -25.63 16.73
N THR A 145 6.50 -26.79 16.13
CA THR A 145 7.35 -27.27 15.01
C THR A 145 7.30 -26.32 13.82
N VAL A 146 6.12 -25.80 13.47
CA VAL A 146 5.97 -24.81 12.41
C VAL A 146 6.71 -23.53 12.78
N SER A 147 6.62 -23.08 14.04
CA SER A 147 7.36 -21.93 14.54
C SER A 147 8.88 -22.12 14.40
N ASP A 148 9.39 -23.26 14.84
CA ASP A 148 10.83 -23.60 14.76
C ASP A 148 11.32 -23.65 13.28
N LEU A 149 10.52 -24.20 12.38
CA LEU A 149 10.84 -24.30 10.94
C LEU A 149 10.78 -22.98 10.17
N THR A 150 9.93 -22.07 10.59
CA THR A 150 9.67 -20.81 9.86
C THR A 150 10.34 -19.60 10.48
N GLY A 151 10.73 -19.67 11.75
CA GLY A 151 11.20 -18.55 12.55
C GLY A 151 10.09 -17.54 12.89
N LEU A 152 8.80 -17.90 12.67
CA LEU A 152 7.65 -17.06 12.95
C LEU A 152 6.89 -17.58 14.19
N PRO A 153 6.27 -16.73 15.00
CA PRO A 153 5.71 -17.08 16.30
C PRO A 153 4.34 -17.76 16.20
N PHE A 154 4.24 -18.86 15.47
CA PHE A 154 3.01 -19.63 15.36
C PHE A 154 2.59 -20.26 16.69
N THR A 155 1.31 -20.21 16.98
CA THR A 155 0.69 -20.80 18.14
C THR A 155 -0.53 -21.62 17.75
N THR A 156 -0.98 -22.50 18.62
CA THR A 156 -2.24 -23.21 18.40
C THR A 156 -3.42 -22.25 18.64
N ALA A 157 -4.43 -22.26 17.76
CA ALA A 157 -5.62 -21.43 17.93
C ALA A 157 -6.32 -21.77 19.26
N PRO A 158 -6.76 -20.77 20.03
CA PRO A 158 -7.41 -20.97 21.32
C PRO A 158 -8.76 -21.67 21.21
N ASN A 159 -9.44 -21.53 20.06
CA ASN A 159 -10.69 -22.19 19.75
C ASN A 159 -10.58 -22.86 18.37
N LYS A 160 -10.65 -24.18 18.32
CA LYS A 160 -10.54 -24.96 17.09
C LYS A 160 -11.80 -24.94 16.25
N PHE A 161 -12.96 -24.70 16.84
CA PHE A 161 -14.23 -24.62 16.12
C PHE A 161 -14.26 -23.35 15.25
N GLU A 162 -13.84 -22.22 15.82
CA GLU A 162 -13.66 -20.96 15.06
C GLU A 162 -12.59 -21.13 13.98
N ALA A 163 -11.42 -21.66 14.33
CA ALA A 163 -10.27 -21.76 13.42
C ALA A 163 -10.51 -22.65 12.20
N LEU A 164 -11.45 -23.62 12.27
CA LEU A 164 -11.84 -24.48 11.13
C LEU A 164 -12.87 -23.81 10.25
N ALA A 165 -13.84 -23.11 10.83
CA ALA A 165 -15.05 -22.65 10.16
C ALA A 165 -15.07 -21.17 9.81
N ALA A 166 -14.33 -20.34 10.53
CA ALA A 166 -14.20 -18.93 10.26
C ALA A 166 -12.77 -18.57 9.83
N HIS A 167 -12.65 -17.71 8.83
CA HIS A 167 -11.35 -17.29 8.30
C HIS A 167 -11.20 -15.77 8.38
N ASP A 168 -11.68 -15.19 9.48
CA ASP A 168 -11.68 -13.76 9.77
C ASP A 168 -10.26 -13.16 9.77
N ALA A 169 -9.25 -13.94 10.19
CA ALA A 169 -7.86 -13.53 10.13
C ALA A 169 -7.39 -13.24 8.69
N LEU A 170 -7.86 -13.99 7.68
CA LEU A 170 -7.56 -13.72 6.28
C LEU A 170 -8.32 -12.51 5.75
N VAL A 171 -9.58 -12.34 6.16
CA VAL A 171 -10.37 -11.15 5.81
C VAL A 171 -9.73 -9.90 6.40
N GLU A 172 -9.27 -9.96 7.65
CA GLU A 172 -8.59 -8.86 8.33
C GLU A 172 -7.27 -8.49 7.64
N VAL A 173 -6.42 -9.47 7.35
CA VAL A 173 -5.16 -9.24 6.60
C VAL A 173 -5.48 -8.57 5.28
N HIS A 174 -6.44 -9.10 4.52
CA HIS A 174 -6.78 -8.52 3.22
C HIS A 174 -7.40 -7.12 3.36
N GLY A 175 -8.14 -6.85 4.42
CA GLY A 175 -8.61 -5.51 4.76
C GLY A 175 -7.46 -4.50 4.93
N ALA A 176 -6.38 -4.90 5.61
CA ALA A 176 -5.16 -4.08 5.72
C ALA A 176 -4.47 -3.88 4.37
N LEU A 177 -4.41 -4.93 3.52
CA LEU A 177 -3.89 -4.83 2.15
C LEU A 177 -4.73 -3.88 1.28
N ASN A 178 -6.04 -3.87 1.47
CA ASN A 178 -6.96 -2.97 0.76
C ASN A 178 -6.72 -1.49 1.13
N VAL A 179 -6.49 -1.19 2.41
CA VAL A 179 -6.12 0.17 2.84
C VAL A 179 -4.79 0.58 2.22
N LEU A 180 -3.81 -0.34 2.17
CA LEU A 180 -2.52 -0.09 1.53
C LEU A 180 -2.67 0.19 0.03
N ALA A 181 -3.53 -0.56 -0.66
CA ALA A 181 -3.86 -0.31 -2.07
C ALA A 181 -4.48 1.09 -2.29
N ALA A 182 -5.37 1.53 -1.40
CA ALA A 182 -5.92 2.90 -1.45
C ALA A 182 -4.82 3.97 -1.28
N SER A 183 -3.86 3.75 -0.38
CA SER A 183 -2.71 4.64 -0.22
C SER A 183 -1.84 4.67 -1.48
N PHE A 184 -1.54 3.53 -2.07
CA PHE A 184 -0.74 3.44 -3.30
C PHE A 184 -1.43 4.13 -4.49
N MET A 185 -2.73 3.97 -4.61
CA MET A 185 -3.54 4.66 -5.64
C MET A 185 -3.38 6.18 -5.52
N LYS A 186 -3.51 6.73 -4.31
CA LYS A 186 -3.38 8.18 -4.05
C LYS A 186 -1.96 8.67 -4.33
N ILE A 187 -0.93 8.01 -3.80
CA ILE A 187 0.46 8.41 -3.96
C ILE A 187 0.86 8.43 -5.45
N ALA A 188 0.54 7.37 -6.17
CA ALA A 188 0.87 7.27 -7.59
C ALA A 188 0.13 8.28 -8.46
N ASN A 189 -1.14 8.56 -8.15
CA ASN A 189 -1.92 9.58 -8.85
C ASN A 189 -1.34 10.98 -8.64
N ASP A 190 -0.94 11.34 -7.43
CA ASP A 190 -0.32 12.64 -7.16
C ASP A 190 1.01 12.76 -7.90
N ILE A 191 1.89 11.78 -7.77
CA ILE A 191 3.22 11.80 -8.40
C ILE A 191 3.11 11.94 -9.92
N ARG A 192 2.23 11.14 -10.57
CA ARG A 192 2.08 11.25 -12.03
C ARG A 192 1.44 12.58 -12.45
N PHE A 193 0.56 13.15 -11.62
CA PHE A 193 -0.07 14.43 -11.92
C PHE A 193 0.93 15.57 -11.79
N LEU A 194 1.76 15.58 -10.76
CA LEU A 194 2.89 16.53 -10.61
C LEU A 194 3.88 16.42 -11.77
N GLY A 195 4.09 15.23 -12.31
CA GLY A 195 4.93 14.96 -13.49
C GLY A 195 4.25 15.16 -14.84
N SER A 196 3.00 15.61 -14.88
CA SER A 196 2.26 15.78 -16.15
C SER A 196 2.85 16.88 -17.04
N GLY A 197 2.81 16.65 -18.34
CA GLY A 197 3.31 17.62 -19.31
C GLY A 197 4.33 17.00 -20.27
N PRO A 198 5.56 17.53 -20.38
CA PRO A 198 6.29 18.42 -19.45
C PRO A 198 5.97 19.91 -19.54
N ARG A 199 5.43 20.39 -20.68
CA ARG A 199 5.19 21.84 -20.89
C ARG A 199 3.72 22.26 -20.80
N CYS A 200 2.80 21.36 -21.13
CA CYS A 200 1.36 21.61 -21.16
C CYS A 200 0.60 21.01 -19.96
N GLY A 201 1.31 20.56 -18.96
CA GLY A 201 0.77 20.07 -17.68
C GLY A 201 1.43 20.79 -16.51
N LEU A 202 1.42 20.16 -15.31
CA LEU A 202 2.02 20.77 -14.12
C LEU A 202 3.55 20.85 -14.22
N GLY A 203 4.20 19.77 -14.68
CA GLY A 203 5.64 19.74 -14.92
C GLY A 203 6.50 20.08 -13.70
N GLU A 204 6.00 19.85 -12.48
CA GLU A 204 6.74 20.12 -11.25
C GLU A 204 7.78 19.03 -10.95
N LEU A 205 7.53 17.80 -11.44
CA LEU A 205 8.43 16.66 -11.33
C LEU A 205 8.82 16.15 -12.71
N SER A 206 10.05 15.66 -12.82
CA SER A 206 10.50 14.78 -13.90
C SER A 206 10.58 13.36 -13.37
N LEU A 207 9.92 12.43 -14.06
CA LEU A 207 9.93 11.01 -13.73
C LEU A 207 10.98 10.28 -14.56
N PRO A 208 11.55 9.15 -14.06
CA PRO A 208 12.50 8.35 -14.80
C PRO A 208 11.93 7.85 -16.15
N GLU A 209 12.76 7.87 -17.18
CA GLU A 209 12.47 7.28 -18.46
C GLU A 209 12.91 5.82 -18.45
N ASN A 210 11.98 4.89 -18.26
CA ASN A 210 12.27 3.46 -18.16
C ASN A 210 12.11 2.73 -19.50
N GLU A 211 11.40 3.33 -20.47
CA GLU A 211 11.03 2.72 -21.74
C GLU A 211 10.69 3.79 -22.79
N PRO A 212 10.73 3.45 -24.09
CA PRO A 212 10.23 4.35 -25.13
C PRO A 212 8.76 4.69 -24.91
N GLY A 213 8.45 5.97 -24.71
CA GLY A 213 7.11 6.40 -24.31
C GLY A 213 6.07 6.36 -25.45
N SER A 214 6.51 6.48 -26.71
CA SER A 214 5.61 6.48 -27.86
C SER A 214 6.37 6.19 -29.13
N SER A 215 5.77 5.39 -30.04
CA SER A 215 6.31 5.11 -31.37
C SER A 215 6.12 6.27 -32.35
N ILE A 216 5.14 7.16 -32.12
CA ILE A 216 4.79 8.26 -33.04
C ILE A 216 5.06 9.65 -32.47
N MET A 217 5.37 9.78 -31.19
CA MET A 217 5.71 11.02 -30.50
C MET A 217 7.09 10.91 -29.83
N PRO A 218 8.19 11.19 -30.58
CA PRO A 218 9.53 11.06 -30.05
C PRO A 218 9.75 11.90 -28.77
N GLY A 219 10.41 11.31 -27.76
CA GLY A 219 10.69 11.99 -26.49
C GLY A 219 9.53 12.08 -25.50
N LYS A 220 8.39 11.43 -25.78
CA LYS A 220 7.28 11.35 -24.83
C LYS A 220 7.60 10.31 -23.74
N VAL A 221 7.76 10.75 -22.51
CA VAL A 221 7.94 9.89 -21.33
C VAL A 221 6.58 9.65 -20.66
N ASN A 222 6.21 8.38 -20.49
CA ASN A 222 4.96 8.02 -19.80
C ASN A 222 5.24 7.68 -18.33
N PRO A 223 4.29 7.95 -17.41
CA PRO A 223 4.42 7.62 -15.99
C PRO A 223 4.06 6.15 -15.71
N THR A 224 4.64 5.20 -16.46
CA THR A 224 4.23 3.79 -16.52
C THR A 224 4.29 3.08 -15.17
N GLN A 225 5.24 3.44 -14.31
CA GLN A 225 5.33 2.87 -12.96
C GLN A 225 4.15 3.34 -12.08
N CYS A 226 3.73 4.59 -12.23
CA CYS A 226 2.52 5.08 -11.56
C CYS A 226 1.27 4.36 -12.08
N GLU A 227 1.19 4.11 -13.38
CA GLU A 227 0.07 3.40 -14.00
C GLU A 227 0.03 1.94 -13.52
N ALA A 228 1.17 1.26 -13.49
CA ALA A 228 1.28 -0.13 -13.04
C ALA A 228 0.81 -0.30 -11.60
N ILE A 229 1.26 0.54 -10.67
CA ILE A 229 0.87 0.42 -9.26
C ILE A 229 -0.61 0.78 -9.04
N THR A 230 -1.20 1.67 -9.84
CA THR A 230 -2.65 1.95 -9.77
C THR A 230 -3.49 0.78 -10.28
N MET A 231 -3.02 0.05 -11.32
CA MET A 231 -3.68 -1.19 -11.76
C MET A 231 -3.59 -2.30 -10.70
N VAL A 232 -2.43 -2.45 -10.04
CA VAL A 232 -2.27 -3.37 -8.90
C VAL A 232 -3.23 -3.00 -7.76
N ALA A 233 -3.33 -1.72 -7.42
CA ALA A 233 -4.26 -1.26 -6.38
C ALA A 233 -5.71 -1.60 -6.72
N ALA A 234 -6.14 -1.39 -7.96
CA ALA A 234 -7.49 -1.74 -8.42
C ALA A 234 -7.75 -3.25 -8.34
N GLN A 235 -6.76 -4.09 -8.71
CA GLN A 235 -6.88 -5.54 -8.59
C GLN A 235 -7.03 -5.99 -7.13
N VAL A 236 -6.27 -5.41 -6.21
CA VAL A 236 -6.37 -5.71 -4.76
C VAL A 236 -7.74 -5.30 -4.21
N MET A 237 -8.29 -4.15 -4.62
CA MET A 237 -9.65 -3.73 -4.25
C MET A 237 -10.70 -4.72 -4.75
N GLY A 238 -10.57 -5.24 -5.96
CA GLY A 238 -11.44 -6.31 -6.49
C GLY A 238 -11.32 -7.62 -5.69
N ASN A 239 -10.10 -8.02 -5.35
CA ASN A 239 -9.84 -9.20 -4.53
C ASN A 239 -10.45 -9.07 -3.12
N GLN A 240 -10.53 -7.85 -2.55
CA GLN A 240 -11.16 -7.61 -1.24
C GLN A 240 -12.62 -8.06 -1.23
N VAL A 241 -13.36 -7.79 -2.29
CA VAL A 241 -14.77 -8.22 -2.39
C VAL A 241 -14.86 -9.75 -2.35
N ALA A 242 -14.02 -10.44 -3.13
CA ALA A 242 -14.00 -11.90 -3.16
C ALA A 242 -13.63 -12.51 -1.80
N VAL A 243 -12.65 -11.94 -1.10
CA VAL A 243 -12.21 -12.39 0.23
C VAL A 243 -13.32 -12.15 1.27
N THR A 244 -13.96 -10.98 1.26
CA THR A 244 -15.05 -10.64 2.19
C THR A 244 -16.24 -11.56 1.98
N VAL A 245 -16.67 -11.78 0.74
CA VAL A 245 -17.77 -12.71 0.42
C VAL A 245 -17.40 -14.13 0.83
N GLY A 246 -16.17 -14.58 0.54
CA GLY A 246 -15.69 -15.89 0.96
C GLY A 246 -15.71 -16.08 2.48
N GLY A 247 -15.23 -15.07 3.23
CA GLY A 247 -15.19 -15.09 4.70
C GLY A 247 -16.58 -15.04 5.33
N SER A 248 -17.57 -14.37 4.71
CA SER A 248 -18.94 -14.26 5.21
C SER A 248 -19.78 -15.51 4.98
N ASN A 249 -19.24 -16.52 4.28
CA ASN A 249 -19.91 -17.78 4.00
C ASN A 249 -19.44 -18.88 4.97
N GLY A 250 -19.94 -20.07 4.73
CA GLY A 250 -19.71 -21.24 5.57
C GLY A 250 -20.95 -21.62 6.38
N HIS A 251 -21.02 -22.89 6.73
CA HIS A 251 -22.09 -23.44 7.53
C HIS A 251 -21.51 -24.32 8.62
N PHE A 252 -21.91 -24.03 9.86
CA PHE A 252 -21.51 -24.78 11.04
C PHE A 252 -19.97 -24.86 11.19
N GLU A 253 -19.37 -26.04 11.08
CA GLU A 253 -17.97 -26.29 11.38
C GLU A 253 -17.03 -26.18 10.16
N LEU A 254 -17.54 -25.72 9.00
CA LEU A 254 -16.70 -25.57 7.79
C LEU A 254 -17.10 -24.40 6.92
N ASN A 255 -16.11 -23.64 6.47
CA ASN A 255 -16.20 -22.74 5.35
C ASN A 255 -15.46 -23.33 4.15
N VAL A 256 -16.16 -23.56 3.03
CA VAL A 256 -15.60 -24.18 1.82
C VAL A 256 -14.90 -23.19 0.87
N PHE A 257 -14.99 -21.89 1.12
CA PHE A 257 -14.40 -20.85 0.26
C PHE A 257 -12.88 -20.66 0.48
N LYS A 258 -12.25 -21.52 1.26
CA LYS A 258 -10.82 -21.45 1.59
C LYS A 258 -9.90 -21.26 0.37
N PRO A 259 -10.05 -22.02 -0.74
CA PRO A 259 -9.19 -21.83 -1.92
C PRO A 259 -9.35 -20.46 -2.58
N LEU A 260 -10.58 -19.92 -2.61
CA LEU A 260 -10.86 -18.57 -3.13
C LEU A 260 -10.13 -17.51 -2.29
N MET A 261 -10.30 -17.59 -0.95
CA MET A 261 -9.70 -16.61 -0.05
C MET A 261 -8.18 -16.63 -0.11
N VAL A 262 -7.55 -17.81 0.03
CA VAL A 262 -6.07 -17.89 0.06
C VAL A 262 -5.46 -17.47 -1.28
N LYS A 263 -6.08 -17.83 -2.41
CA LYS A 263 -5.63 -17.38 -3.74
C LYS A 263 -5.58 -15.85 -3.80
N ASN A 264 -6.67 -15.19 -3.41
CA ASN A 264 -6.78 -13.72 -3.53
C ASN A 264 -5.88 -13.01 -2.52
N VAL A 265 -5.75 -13.50 -1.28
CA VAL A 265 -4.85 -12.91 -0.27
C VAL A 265 -3.39 -13.03 -0.71
N LEU A 266 -2.94 -14.20 -1.15
CA LEU A 266 -1.56 -14.40 -1.63
C LEU A 266 -1.26 -13.59 -2.89
N GLN A 267 -2.20 -13.52 -3.85
CA GLN A 267 -2.06 -12.69 -5.04
C GLN A 267 -1.89 -11.22 -4.67
N SER A 268 -2.78 -10.70 -3.82
CA SER A 268 -2.73 -9.30 -3.37
C SER A 268 -1.42 -8.98 -2.64
N THR A 269 -0.97 -9.87 -1.75
CA THR A 269 0.29 -9.72 -1.01
C THR A 269 1.48 -9.62 -1.96
N ARG A 270 1.55 -10.51 -2.96
CA ARG A 270 2.66 -10.54 -3.94
C ARG A 270 2.63 -9.34 -4.86
N LEU A 271 1.47 -9.00 -5.40
CA LEU A 271 1.30 -7.85 -6.30
C LEU A 271 1.69 -6.53 -5.61
N LEU A 272 1.26 -6.32 -4.37
CA LEU A 272 1.64 -5.11 -3.61
C LEU A 272 3.13 -5.08 -3.30
N ALA A 273 3.74 -6.22 -2.95
CA ALA A 273 5.16 -6.29 -2.70
C ALA A 273 5.98 -5.96 -3.95
N ASP A 274 5.66 -6.60 -5.08
CA ASP A 274 6.38 -6.39 -6.34
C ASP A 274 6.20 -4.97 -6.86
N ALA A 275 4.98 -4.43 -6.77
CA ALA A 275 4.68 -3.06 -7.16
C ALA A 275 5.42 -2.05 -6.27
N ALA A 276 5.52 -2.28 -4.95
CA ALA A 276 6.25 -1.41 -4.04
C ALA A 276 7.75 -1.35 -4.39
N VAL A 277 8.38 -2.50 -4.68
CA VAL A 277 9.79 -2.56 -5.09
C VAL A 277 9.99 -1.88 -6.44
N SER A 278 9.17 -2.23 -7.44
CA SER A 278 9.26 -1.64 -8.78
C SER A 278 9.07 -0.13 -8.76
N PHE A 279 8.07 0.35 -8.02
CA PHE A 279 7.78 1.77 -7.89
C PHE A 279 8.91 2.53 -7.17
N SER A 280 9.53 1.93 -6.14
CA SER A 280 10.69 2.50 -5.47
C SER A 280 11.85 2.72 -6.43
N VAL A 281 12.29 1.63 -7.09
CA VAL A 281 13.52 1.60 -7.89
C VAL A 281 13.33 2.34 -9.22
N ASN A 282 12.21 2.11 -9.90
CA ASN A 282 12.00 2.59 -11.26
C ASN A 282 11.21 3.91 -11.33
N CYS A 283 10.73 4.44 -10.19
CA CYS A 283 10.06 5.73 -10.16
C CYS A 283 10.62 6.62 -9.06
N VAL A 284 10.34 6.30 -7.78
CA VAL A 284 10.60 7.24 -6.66
C VAL A 284 12.04 7.65 -6.56
N ASP A 285 12.99 6.71 -6.63
CA ASP A 285 14.43 7.01 -6.48
C ASP A 285 14.96 7.95 -7.56
N GLY A 286 14.38 7.92 -8.75
CA GLY A 286 14.79 8.74 -9.88
C GLY A 286 13.98 10.04 -10.08
N ILE A 287 13.02 10.36 -9.22
CA ILE A 287 12.25 11.62 -9.31
C ILE A 287 13.17 12.82 -9.15
N VAL A 288 13.04 13.81 -10.04
CA VAL A 288 13.74 15.10 -9.99
C VAL A 288 12.73 16.23 -9.89
N ALA A 289 12.96 17.19 -9.00
CA ALA A 289 12.14 18.39 -8.88
C ALA A 289 12.54 19.44 -9.93
N ASN A 290 11.59 19.93 -10.71
CA ASN A 290 11.78 20.99 -11.71
C ASN A 290 11.69 22.36 -11.04
N LYS A 291 12.75 22.74 -10.30
CA LYS A 291 12.80 23.91 -9.40
C LYS A 291 12.39 25.22 -10.08
N ASP A 292 12.85 25.44 -11.33
CA ASP A 292 12.53 26.68 -12.06
C ASP A 292 11.04 26.77 -12.39
N ASN A 293 10.43 25.66 -12.80
CA ASN A 293 9.01 25.61 -13.09
C ASN A 293 8.15 25.74 -11.81
N ILE A 294 8.56 25.06 -10.73
CA ILE A 294 7.93 25.20 -9.41
C ILE A 294 7.98 26.67 -8.95
N ALA A 295 9.12 27.34 -9.05
CA ALA A 295 9.28 28.74 -8.66
C ALA A 295 8.48 29.69 -9.56
N LYS A 296 8.36 29.38 -10.87
CA LYS A 296 7.52 30.12 -11.79
C LYS A 296 6.04 30.04 -11.38
N ILE A 297 5.52 28.82 -11.24
CA ILE A 297 4.12 28.58 -10.84
C ILE A 297 3.80 29.29 -9.51
N MET A 298 4.70 29.20 -8.54
CA MET A 298 4.51 29.84 -7.24
C MET A 298 4.41 31.37 -7.35
N ARG A 299 5.24 32.01 -8.17
CA ARG A 299 5.22 33.46 -8.36
C ARG A 299 3.92 33.95 -9.03
N GLU A 300 3.30 33.13 -9.84
CA GLU A 300 2.05 33.42 -10.54
C GLU A 300 0.80 33.18 -9.67
N SER A 301 0.94 32.48 -8.53
CA SER A 301 -0.20 32.12 -7.68
C SER A 301 -0.82 33.33 -7.00
N LEU A 302 -2.15 33.43 -7.15
CA LEU A 302 -2.95 34.45 -6.45
C LEU A 302 -3.16 34.13 -4.96
N MET A 303 -2.89 32.90 -4.52
CA MET A 303 -3.13 32.47 -3.14
C MET A 303 -2.04 32.95 -2.17
N LEU A 304 -0.93 33.48 -2.68
CA LEU A 304 0.05 34.21 -1.88
C LEU A 304 -0.55 35.45 -1.19
N VAL A 305 -1.66 35.98 -1.68
CA VAL A 305 -2.41 37.07 -1.06
C VAL A 305 -2.81 36.78 0.40
N THR A 306 -2.91 35.52 0.78
CA THR A 306 -3.24 35.09 2.15
C THR A 306 -2.24 35.64 3.17
N ALA A 307 -0.97 35.83 2.79
CA ALA A 307 0.06 36.48 3.63
C ALA A 307 -0.31 37.92 4.02
N LEU A 308 -1.14 38.59 3.25
CA LEU A 308 -1.57 39.96 3.47
C LEU A 308 -2.74 40.11 4.46
N ASN A 309 -3.50 39.03 4.72
CA ASN A 309 -4.69 39.08 5.59
C ASN A 309 -4.41 39.72 6.98
N PRO A 310 -3.30 39.43 7.69
CA PRO A 310 -3.02 40.03 8.98
C PRO A 310 -2.72 41.53 8.92
N HIS A 311 -2.39 42.09 7.72
CA HIS A 311 -1.93 43.46 7.53
C HIS A 311 -3.00 44.37 6.98
N ILE A 312 -3.82 43.86 6.03
CA ILE A 312 -4.81 44.68 5.30
C ILE A 312 -6.25 44.19 5.43
N GLY A 313 -6.46 43.07 6.14
CA GLY A 313 -7.75 42.40 6.27
C GLY A 313 -8.15 41.56 5.05
N TYR A 314 -9.12 40.65 5.26
CA TYR A 314 -9.59 39.70 4.25
C TYR A 314 -10.16 40.37 2.99
N ASP A 315 -10.99 41.40 3.18
CA ASP A 315 -11.72 42.04 2.05
C ASP A 315 -10.78 42.75 1.08
N ASN A 316 -9.73 43.43 1.59
CA ASN A 316 -8.72 44.05 0.75
C ASN A 316 -7.86 43.01 0.04
N ALA A 317 -7.49 41.94 0.72
CA ALA A 317 -6.75 40.82 0.11
C ALA A 317 -7.59 40.15 -1.00
N ALA A 318 -8.84 39.88 -0.75
CA ALA A 318 -9.78 39.34 -1.75
C ALA A 318 -9.96 40.29 -2.95
N LYS A 319 -10.03 41.61 -2.71
CA LYS A 319 -10.11 42.63 -3.77
C LYS A 319 -8.87 42.57 -4.67
N ILE A 320 -7.66 42.51 -4.09
CA ILE A 320 -6.41 42.40 -4.86
C ILE A 320 -6.44 41.14 -5.72
N ALA A 321 -6.70 39.96 -5.13
CA ALA A 321 -6.66 38.70 -5.84
C ALA A 321 -7.68 38.62 -6.99
N LYS A 322 -8.94 39.03 -6.74
CA LYS A 322 -10.00 39.06 -7.77
C LYS A 322 -9.68 40.04 -8.90
N THR A 323 -9.09 41.19 -8.59
CA THR A 323 -8.73 42.19 -9.60
C THR A 323 -7.53 41.69 -10.43
N ALA A 324 -6.52 41.12 -9.79
CA ALA A 324 -5.38 40.51 -10.47
C ALA A 324 -5.82 39.41 -11.43
N HIS A 325 -6.70 38.49 -10.98
CA HIS A 325 -7.26 37.45 -11.81
C HIS A 325 -8.01 38.01 -13.03
N LYS A 326 -8.90 38.98 -12.80
CA LYS A 326 -9.69 39.59 -13.88
C LYS A 326 -8.82 40.30 -14.93
N ASN A 327 -7.76 40.93 -14.49
CA ASN A 327 -6.89 41.74 -15.36
C ASN A 327 -5.72 40.94 -15.94
N GLY A 328 -5.51 39.69 -15.54
CA GLY A 328 -4.35 38.88 -15.95
C GLY A 328 -3.01 39.43 -15.43
N THR A 329 -3.02 40.11 -14.29
CA THR A 329 -1.87 40.78 -13.67
C THR A 329 -1.41 40.04 -12.39
N THR A 330 -0.26 40.42 -11.84
CA THR A 330 0.23 39.86 -10.58
C THR A 330 -0.45 40.54 -9.36
N LEU A 331 -0.41 39.83 -8.21
CA LEU A 331 -0.86 40.42 -6.94
C LEU A 331 -0.15 41.73 -6.60
N LYS A 332 1.18 41.79 -6.87
CA LYS A 332 2.00 42.95 -6.60
C LYS A 332 1.54 44.17 -7.41
N GLU A 333 1.40 43.99 -8.73
CA GLU A 333 0.93 45.04 -9.61
C GLU A 333 -0.43 45.62 -9.20
N GLU A 334 -1.41 44.77 -8.90
CA GLU A 334 -2.75 45.21 -8.51
C GLU A 334 -2.79 45.82 -7.10
N ALA A 335 -1.99 45.30 -6.15
CA ALA A 335 -1.91 45.88 -4.80
C ALA A 335 -1.41 47.33 -4.82
N ILE A 336 -0.40 47.61 -5.65
CA ILE A 336 0.16 48.96 -5.83
C ILE A 336 -0.80 49.83 -6.59
N LYS A 337 -1.36 49.36 -7.72
CA LYS A 337 -2.32 50.11 -8.57
C LYS A 337 -3.62 50.50 -7.84
N LEU A 338 -4.09 49.66 -6.95
CA LEU A 338 -5.23 49.92 -6.09
C LEU A 338 -4.89 50.87 -4.90
N GLY A 339 -3.62 51.22 -4.73
CA GLY A 339 -3.18 52.09 -3.63
C GLY A 339 -3.30 51.45 -2.24
N ILE A 340 -3.41 50.11 -2.18
CA ILE A 340 -3.60 49.40 -0.90
C ILE A 340 -2.24 49.19 -0.21
N LEU A 341 -1.15 48.94 -0.97
CA LEU A 341 0.21 48.66 -0.49
C LEU A 341 1.24 49.39 -1.31
N THR A 342 2.39 49.68 -0.68
CA THR A 342 3.61 50.05 -1.41
C THR A 342 4.36 48.78 -1.86
N GLU A 343 5.30 48.96 -2.78
CA GLU A 343 6.19 47.87 -3.25
C GLU A 343 7.00 47.25 -2.11
N GLU A 344 7.51 48.08 -1.22
CA GLU A 344 8.31 47.65 -0.05
C GLU A 344 7.45 46.84 0.92
N GLN A 345 6.22 47.29 1.20
CA GLN A 345 5.27 46.55 2.06
C GLN A 345 4.92 45.18 1.47
N PHE A 346 4.66 45.14 0.16
CA PHE A 346 4.38 43.86 -0.50
C PHE A 346 5.58 42.89 -0.39
N ALA A 347 6.79 43.37 -0.69
CA ALA A 347 7.99 42.55 -0.60
C ALA A 347 8.35 42.13 0.84
N GLN A 348 7.98 42.93 1.83
CA GLN A 348 8.20 42.61 3.24
C GLN A 348 7.21 41.53 3.74
N TRP A 349 5.95 41.57 3.32
CA TRP A 349 4.89 40.74 3.88
C TRP A 349 4.59 39.47 3.08
N VAL A 350 4.75 39.49 1.76
CA VAL A 350 4.51 38.33 0.91
C VAL A 350 5.81 37.53 0.74
N LYS A 351 6.07 36.69 1.73
CA LYS A 351 7.24 35.78 1.75
C LYS A 351 6.74 34.35 1.89
N PRO A 352 6.81 33.53 0.83
CA PRO A 352 6.32 32.14 0.87
C PRO A 352 6.93 31.32 1.99
N GLU A 353 8.21 31.57 2.32
CA GLU A 353 8.92 30.92 3.41
C GLU A 353 8.30 31.13 4.80
N ASN A 354 7.57 32.22 4.98
CA ASN A 354 6.86 32.55 6.22
C ASN A 354 5.44 31.97 6.26
N MET A 355 5.03 31.18 5.24
CA MET A 355 3.70 30.59 5.10
C MET A 355 3.70 29.06 5.30
N LEU A 356 4.83 28.47 5.71
CA LEU A 356 5.03 27.02 5.76
C LEU A 356 4.65 26.35 7.08
N GLY A 357 4.20 27.11 8.07
CA GLY A 357 3.84 26.61 9.40
C GLY A 357 3.23 27.69 10.28
N PRO A 358 2.85 27.34 11.52
CA PRO A 358 2.34 28.29 12.50
C PRO A 358 3.43 29.31 12.87
N LYS A 359 2.97 30.54 13.20
CA LYS A 359 3.85 31.63 13.68
C LYS A 359 3.93 31.61 15.20
#